data_ae484056a39f64229aff12cc5f0fbe2e
#
_entry.id   ae484056a39f64229aff12cc5f0fbe2e
#
_cell.length_a   1.000
_cell.length_b   1.000
_cell.length_c   1.000
_cell.angle_alpha   90.00
_cell.angle_beta   90.00
_cell.angle_gamma   90.00
#
_symmetry.space_group_name_H-M   'P 1'
#
loop_
_entity.id
_entity.type
_entity.pdbx_description
1 polymer ?
#
loop_
_entity_poly.entity_id
_entity_poly.type
_entity_poly.pdbx_seq_one_letter_code
_entity_poly.pdbx_strand_id
1 'polypeptide(L)' 'MTNVLPLKQSPVIRCAEKNVYGRMLIYIEDERTARMLAVLTKKTTLDYRDLEALQNLGFEIQLTKLPA' A
#
# COMPACT_ATOMS: atom_id res chain seq x y z
N MET A 1 21.04 -23.05 7.96
CA MET A 1 19.84 -23.04 8.63
C MET A 1 18.88 -22.05 8.03
N THR A 2 17.77 -22.43 8.00
CA THR A 2 16.78 -21.61 7.40
C THR A 2 16.18 -20.69 8.40
N ASN A 3 16.22 -19.47 8.11
CA ASN A 3 15.54 -18.52 8.91
C ASN A 3 14.11 -18.46 8.46
N VAL A 4 13.27 -19.06 9.23
CA VAL A 4 11.87 -19.11 8.86
C VAL A 4 11.17 -17.93 9.44
N LEU A 5 10.66 -17.09 8.57
CA LEU A 5 9.85 -15.98 9.01
C LEU A 5 8.51 -16.50 9.50
N PRO A 6 7.89 -15.81 10.43
CA PRO A 6 6.57 -16.19 10.88
C PRO A 6 5.60 -16.02 9.73
N LEU A 7 5.25 -17.13 9.14
CA LEU A 7 4.40 -17.10 7.94
C LEU A 7 2.96 -16.79 8.24
N LYS A 8 2.61 -16.72 9.49
CA LYS A 8 1.24 -16.47 9.87
C LYS A 8 0.82 -15.03 9.72
N GLN A 9 1.79 -14.16 9.59
CA GLN A 9 1.50 -12.74 9.49
C GLN A 9 1.98 -12.22 8.18
N SER A 10 1.06 -11.72 7.40
CA SER A 10 1.42 -11.01 6.19
C SER A 10 1.76 -9.58 6.54
N PRO A 11 2.76 -9.01 5.87
CA PRO A 11 3.02 -7.59 6.06
C PRO A 11 1.79 -6.78 5.70
N VAL A 12 1.49 -5.79 6.51
CA VAL A 12 0.29 -4.98 6.32
C VAL A 12 0.70 -3.61 5.81
N ILE A 13 0.04 -3.18 4.75
CA ILE A 13 0.23 -1.84 4.22
C ILE A 13 -1.06 -1.06 4.45
N ARG A 14 -0.95 0.01 5.20
CA ARG A 14 -2.08 0.87 5.49
C ARG A 14 -2.14 2.00 4.49
N CYS A 15 -3.29 2.11 3.84
CA CYS A 15 -3.49 3.09 2.79
C CYS A 15 -4.68 3.97 3.13
N ALA A 16 -4.63 5.21 2.67
CA ALA A 16 -5.74 6.14 2.79
C ALA A 16 -6.21 6.53 1.40
N GLU A 17 -7.50 6.40 1.18
CA GLU A 17 -8.13 6.75 -0.07
C GLU A 17 -8.73 8.14 0.05
N LYS A 18 -8.39 9.03 -0.86
CA LYS A 18 -8.85 10.40 -0.80
C LYS A 18 -9.29 10.86 -2.17
N ASN A 19 -10.44 11.52 -2.22
CA ASN A 19 -10.94 12.07 -3.46
C ASN A 19 -10.42 13.51 -3.61
N VAL A 20 -9.69 13.76 -4.67
CA VAL A 20 -9.13 15.08 -4.94
C VAL A 20 -9.57 15.49 -6.33
N TYR A 21 -10.43 16.51 -6.40
CA TYR A 21 -10.96 17.02 -7.67
C TYR A 21 -11.56 15.91 -8.53
N GLY A 22 -12.34 15.04 -7.89
CA GLY A 22 -13.00 13.96 -8.61
C GLY A 22 -12.12 12.77 -8.92
N ARG A 23 -10.87 12.82 -8.53
CA ARG A 23 -9.95 11.69 -8.73
C ARG A 23 -9.69 11.00 -7.40
N MET A 24 -9.75 9.69 -7.44
CA MET A 24 -9.47 8.90 -6.24
C MET A 24 -7.98 8.63 -6.18
N LEU A 25 -7.35 9.11 -5.13
CA LEU A 25 -5.94 8.91 -4.93
C LEU A 25 -5.73 8.04 -3.68
N ILE A 26 -4.76 7.17 -3.75
CA ILE A 26 -4.45 6.26 -2.65
C ILE A 26 -3.06 6.59 -2.15
N TYR A 27 -2.97 6.92 -0.86
CA TYR A 27 -1.71 7.25 -0.21
C TYR A 27 -1.36 6.16 0.79
N ILE A 28 -0.09 5.92 0.96
CA ILE A 28 0.38 5.00 2.00
C ILE A 28 0.57 5.81 3.26
N GLU A 29 -0.03 5.34 4.36
CA GLU A 29 0.02 6.07 5.62
C GLU A 29 1.38 6.03 6.28
N ASP A 30 2.07 4.91 6.15
CA ASP A 30 3.40 4.78 6.73
C ASP A 30 4.42 5.45 5.84
N GLU A 31 5.08 6.46 6.36
CA GLU A 31 6.01 7.26 5.57
C GLU A 31 7.16 6.43 5.00
N ARG A 32 7.68 5.52 5.79
CA ARG A 32 8.79 4.71 5.34
C ARG A 32 8.39 3.80 4.18
N THR A 33 7.25 3.15 4.33
CA THR A 33 6.72 2.28 3.29
C THR A 33 6.39 3.08 2.04
N ALA A 34 5.82 4.27 2.23
CA ALA A 34 5.49 5.14 1.11
C ALA A 34 6.73 5.49 0.31
N ARG A 35 7.81 5.80 1.02
CA ARG A 35 9.06 6.17 0.36
C ARG A 35 9.62 5.02 -0.45
N MET A 36 9.60 3.83 0.13
CA MET A 36 10.12 2.66 -0.55
C MET A 36 9.29 2.29 -1.77
N LEU A 37 7.98 2.38 -1.66
CA LEU A 37 7.13 2.09 -2.80
C LEU A 37 7.24 3.16 -3.87
N ALA A 38 7.47 4.40 -3.49
CA ALA A 38 7.69 5.44 -4.48
C ALA A 38 8.94 5.16 -5.31
N VAL A 39 9.98 4.62 -4.68
CA VAL A 39 11.18 4.24 -5.41
C VAL A 39 10.87 3.12 -6.39
N LEU A 40 10.11 2.13 -5.97
CA LEU A 40 9.81 0.97 -6.81
C LEU A 40 8.83 1.31 -7.93
N THR A 41 7.80 2.08 -7.61
CA THR A 41 6.73 2.34 -8.58
C THR A 41 6.94 3.63 -9.36
N LYS A 42 7.83 4.48 -8.86
CA LYS A 42 8.06 5.82 -9.42
C LYS A 42 6.83 6.70 -9.32
N LYS A 43 5.99 6.43 -8.34
CA LYS A 43 4.77 7.20 -8.10
C LYS A 43 4.65 7.52 -6.62
N THR A 44 4.03 8.64 -6.32
CA THR A 44 3.78 9.04 -4.93
C THR A 44 2.40 8.62 -4.47
N THR A 45 1.51 8.29 -5.39
CA THR A 45 0.19 7.75 -5.08
C THR A 45 0.03 6.44 -5.82
N LEU A 46 -0.84 5.61 -5.30
CA LEU A 46 -1.10 4.30 -5.89
C LEU A 46 -2.50 4.27 -6.49
N ASP A 47 -2.72 3.34 -7.39
CA ASP A 47 -4.06 3.06 -7.88
C ASP A 47 -4.44 1.63 -7.49
N TYR A 48 -5.67 1.24 -7.85
CA TYR A 48 -6.14 -0.10 -7.45
C TYR A 48 -5.34 -1.22 -8.09
N ARG A 49 -4.77 -0.98 -9.23
CA ARG A 49 -3.92 -1.98 -9.88
C ARG A 49 -2.66 -2.22 -9.08
N ASP A 50 -2.09 -1.16 -8.51
CA ASP A 50 -0.92 -1.29 -7.65
C ASP A 50 -1.27 -2.08 -6.40
N LEU A 51 -2.44 -1.83 -5.82
CA LEU A 51 -2.87 -2.56 -4.63
C LEU A 51 -3.07 -4.04 -4.94
N GLU A 52 -3.63 -4.34 -6.08
CA GLU A 52 -3.82 -5.72 -6.49
C GLU A 52 -2.48 -6.43 -6.63
N ALA A 53 -1.51 -5.76 -7.22
CA ALA A 53 -0.19 -6.34 -7.38
C ALA A 53 0.46 -6.60 -6.03
N LEU A 54 0.30 -5.68 -5.09
CA LEU A 54 0.86 -5.87 -3.75
C LEU A 54 0.19 -7.03 -3.03
N GLN A 55 -1.12 -7.17 -3.18
CA GLN A 55 -1.82 -8.30 -2.59
C GLN A 55 -1.34 -9.61 -3.18
N ASN A 56 -1.09 -9.64 -4.47
CA ASN A 56 -0.58 -10.83 -5.13
C ASN A 56 0.82 -11.19 -4.66
N LEU A 57 1.57 -10.21 -4.20
CA LEU A 57 2.89 -10.45 -3.63
C LEU A 57 2.83 -10.92 -2.18
N GLY A 58 1.67 -10.89 -1.57
CA GLY A 58 1.51 -11.39 -0.22
C GLY A 58 1.30 -10.31 0.84
N PHE A 59 1.14 -9.06 0.42
CA PHE A 59 0.85 -7.99 1.37
C PHE A 59 -0.63 -7.94 1.67
N GLU A 60 -0.94 -7.61 2.90
CA GLU A 60 -2.32 -7.31 3.28
C GLU A 60 -2.54 -5.81 3.17
N ILE A 61 -3.59 -5.42 2.48
CA ILE A 61 -3.89 -4.01 2.28
C ILE A 61 -5.04 -3.61 3.19
N GLN A 62 -4.82 -2.58 4.00
CA GLN A 62 -5.88 -1.98 4.80
C GLN A 62 -6.16 -0.60 4.22
N LEU A 63 -7.38 -0.40 3.79
CA LEU A 63 -7.76 0.82 3.10
C LEU A 63 -8.75 1.61 3.95
N THR A 64 -8.41 2.84 4.24
CA THR A 64 -9.27 3.75 4.96
C THR A 64 -9.72 4.85 4.03
N LYS A 65 -11.01 5.14 4.00
CA LYS A 65 -11.53 6.23 3.19
C LYS A 65 -11.53 7.50 4.01
N LEU A 66 -10.90 8.51 3.49
CA LEU A 66 -10.89 9.81 4.14
C LEU A 66 -12.07 10.64 3.65
N PRO A 67 -12.63 11.49 4.50
CA PRO A 67 -13.67 12.40 4.06
C PRO A 67 -13.11 13.34 3.01
N ALA A 68 -13.93 13.66 2.07
CA ALA A 68 -13.52 14.56 0.98
C ALA A 68 -13.32 15.98 1.49
#